data_7b9d7db12cb87387e74ea2e77a568967
#
_entry.id   7b9d7db12cb87387e74ea2e77a568967
#
_cell.length_a   1.000
_cell.length_b   1.000
_cell.length_c   1.000
_cell.angle_alpha   90.00
_cell.angle_beta   90.00
_cell.angle_gamma   90.00
#
_symmetry.space_group_name_H-M   'P 1'
#
loop_
_entity.id
_entity.type
_entity.pdbx_description
1 polymer ?
#
loop_
_entity_poly.entity_id
_entity_poly.type
_entity_poly.pdbx_seq_one_letter_code
_entity_poly.pdbx_strand_id
1 'polypeptide(L)'
;MPLMQRFMRFMARSKILPDARLLELYPPFVKMGIKVLEIADGWRTVRILLPLNALSRNPGGVMFGGWQAALADPIAALACARVFPGYSVWTRAMTISFDHGGNSDLEMRFSLTPEQEAEIRIELERNGRATPTFEYAYVRNDGVRCTVIRNTVAIRPRGYKRATTPPASPENVE
;
A
#
# COMPACT_ATOMS: atom_id res chain seq x y z
N MET A 1 20.48 12.51 2.68
CA MET A 1 19.35 11.90 1.96
C MET A 1 19.89 11.22 0.72
N PRO A 2 19.65 9.91 0.48
CA PRO A 2 20.16 9.19 -0.68
C PRO A 2 19.69 9.84 -1.99
N LEU A 3 20.58 9.87 -2.99
CA LEU A 3 20.35 10.49 -4.31
C LEU A 3 19.03 10.01 -4.95
N MET A 4 18.72 8.72 -4.81
CA MET A 4 17.49 8.08 -5.30
C MET A 4 16.22 8.71 -4.70
N GLN A 5 16.19 9.00 -3.39
CA GLN A 5 15.02 9.65 -2.76
C GLN A 5 14.83 11.09 -3.25
N ARG A 6 15.93 11.81 -3.52
CA ARG A 6 15.86 13.16 -4.10
C ARG A 6 15.31 13.10 -5.53
N PHE A 7 15.77 12.15 -6.33
CA PHE A 7 15.30 11.93 -7.69
C PHE A 7 13.81 11.56 -7.71
N MET A 8 13.38 10.60 -6.90
CA MET A 8 11.97 10.19 -6.84
C MET A 8 11.05 11.33 -6.37
N ARG A 9 11.49 12.14 -5.39
CA ARG A 9 10.74 13.33 -4.96
C ARG A 9 10.67 14.40 -6.06
N PHE A 10 11.75 14.60 -6.80
CA PHE A 10 11.77 15.53 -7.93
C PHE A 10 10.78 15.08 -9.00
N MET A 11 10.84 13.81 -9.42
CA MET A 11 9.93 13.22 -10.41
C MET A 11 8.46 13.30 -9.97
N ALA A 12 8.16 13.00 -8.71
CA ALA A 12 6.81 13.10 -8.17
C ALA A 12 6.27 14.54 -8.12
N ARG A 13 7.15 15.53 -7.95
CA ARG A 13 6.77 16.96 -7.93
C ARG A 13 6.65 17.58 -9.30
N SER A 14 7.44 17.13 -10.27
CA SER A 14 7.53 17.73 -11.60
C SER A 14 6.33 17.45 -12.48
N LYS A 15 5.43 16.51 -12.11
CA LYS A 15 4.30 16.02 -12.92
C LYS A 15 4.70 15.59 -14.34
N ILE A 16 5.98 15.31 -14.57
CA ILE A 16 6.52 14.92 -15.88
C ILE A 16 6.01 13.53 -16.27
N LEU A 17 5.84 12.64 -15.27
CA LEU A 17 5.33 11.29 -15.52
C LEU A 17 4.00 11.08 -14.80
N PRO A 18 3.07 10.31 -15.40
CA PRO A 18 1.88 9.84 -14.73
C PRO A 18 2.23 9.00 -13.49
N ASP A 19 1.38 9.01 -12.47
CA ASP A 19 1.57 8.24 -11.23
C ASP A 19 1.78 6.74 -11.49
N ALA A 20 1.10 6.19 -12.50
CA ALA A 20 1.28 4.80 -12.93
C ALA A 20 2.74 4.50 -13.31
N ARG A 21 3.37 5.38 -14.09
CA ARG A 21 4.77 5.21 -14.49
C ARG A 21 5.73 5.40 -13.33
N LEU A 22 5.42 6.31 -12.40
CA LEU A 22 6.24 6.49 -11.19
C LEU A 22 6.24 5.24 -10.31
N LEU A 23 5.10 4.54 -10.19
CA LEU A 23 5.03 3.26 -9.51
C LEU A 23 5.82 2.18 -10.23
N GLU A 24 5.62 2.02 -11.54
CA GLU A 24 6.32 1.01 -12.34
C GLU A 24 7.86 1.21 -12.32
N LEU A 25 8.33 2.46 -12.25
CA LEU A 25 9.75 2.79 -12.20
C LEU A 25 10.34 2.80 -10.79
N TYR A 26 9.53 2.62 -9.75
CA TYR A 26 10.06 2.51 -8.39
C TYR A 26 10.93 1.24 -8.26
N PRO A 27 12.20 1.32 -7.84
CA PRO A 27 13.17 0.23 -7.96
C PRO A 27 12.71 -1.14 -7.43
N PRO A 28 12.05 -1.25 -6.26
CA PRO A 28 11.47 -2.52 -5.83
C PRO A 28 10.45 -3.07 -6.82
N PHE A 29 9.60 -2.21 -7.40
CA PHE A 29 8.53 -2.61 -8.29
C PHE A 29 9.01 -2.91 -9.71
N VAL A 30 10.10 -2.27 -10.16
CA VAL A 30 10.78 -2.64 -11.41
C VAL A 30 11.19 -4.11 -11.39
N LYS A 31 11.77 -4.58 -10.28
CA LYS A 31 12.18 -6.00 -10.13
C LYS A 31 10.98 -6.95 -10.09
N MET A 32 9.84 -6.50 -9.57
CA MET A 32 8.60 -7.27 -9.59
C MET A 32 7.98 -7.34 -10.98
N GLY A 33 8.32 -6.41 -11.88
CA GLY A 33 7.75 -6.30 -13.21
C GLY A 33 6.28 -5.94 -13.22
N ILE A 34 5.81 -5.20 -12.20
CA ILE A 34 4.40 -4.82 -12.09
C ILE A 34 3.94 -4.02 -13.30
N LYS A 35 2.64 -4.08 -13.57
CA LYS A 35 1.95 -3.22 -14.54
C LYS A 35 0.77 -2.55 -13.86
N VAL A 36 0.76 -1.23 -13.88
CA VAL A 36 -0.37 -0.45 -13.40
C VAL A 36 -1.46 -0.50 -14.47
N LEU A 37 -2.56 -1.17 -14.17
CA LEU A 37 -3.71 -1.31 -15.06
C LEU A 37 -4.60 -0.08 -14.97
N GLU A 38 -4.76 0.47 -13.76
CA GLU A 38 -5.66 1.59 -13.51
C GLU A 38 -5.24 2.36 -12.25
N ILE A 39 -5.28 3.68 -12.35
CA ILE A 39 -5.36 4.61 -11.23
C ILE A 39 -6.43 5.63 -11.61
N ALA A 40 -7.59 5.53 -11.00
CA ALA A 40 -8.76 6.35 -11.32
C ALA A 40 -9.26 7.11 -10.10
N ASP A 41 -10.16 8.07 -10.34
CA ASP A 41 -10.87 8.87 -9.33
C ASP A 41 -9.93 9.52 -8.29
N GLY A 42 -8.76 9.98 -8.75
CA GLY A 42 -7.77 10.59 -7.85
C GLY A 42 -7.21 9.62 -6.83
N TRP A 43 -6.86 8.39 -7.24
CA TRP A 43 -6.34 7.29 -6.42
C TRP A 43 -7.39 6.55 -5.56
N ARG A 44 -8.69 6.77 -5.79
CA ARG A 44 -9.73 6.00 -5.10
C ARG A 44 -9.86 4.58 -5.64
N THR A 45 -9.48 4.39 -6.90
CA THR A 45 -9.40 3.06 -7.54
C THR A 45 -7.98 2.82 -8.02
N VAL A 46 -7.39 1.68 -7.61
CA VAL A 46 -6.06 1.26 -8.04
C VAL A 46 -6.08 -0.23 -8.40
N ARG A 47 -5.63 -0.54 -9.62
CA ARG A 47 -5.50 -1.91 -10.10
C ARG A 47 -4.08 -2.12 -10.63
N ILE A 48 -3.40 -3.14 -10.14
CA ILE A 48 -2.00 -3.42 -10.49
C ILE A 48 -1.84 -4.91 -10.75
N LEU A 49 -1.27 -5.25 -11.91
CA LEU A 49 -0.89 -6.60 -12.25
C LEU A 49 0.48 -6.93 -11.65
N LEU A 50 0.57 -8.02 -10.94
CA LEU A 50 1.79 -8.66 -10.46
C LEU A 50 2.02 -9.95 -11.26
N PRO A 51 2.99 -9.99 -12.20
CA PRO A 51 3.16 -11.12 -13.10
C PRO A 51 3.78 -12.32 -12.39
N LEU A 52 3.27 -13.53 -12.71
CA LEU A 52 3.86 -14.79 -12.27
C LEU A 52 4.95 -15.23 -13.24
N ASN A 53 6.20 -15.07 -12.85
CA ASN A 53 7.36 -15.42 -13.67
C ASN A 53 8.43 -16.15 -12.84
N ALA A 54 9.59 -16.42 -13.41
CA ALA A 54 10.67 -17.14 -12.73
C ALA A 54 11.17 -16.42 -11.44
N LEU A 55 11.08 -15.09 -11.37
CA LEU A 55 11.51 -14.30 -10.19
C LEU A 55 10.45 -14.24 -9.11
N SER A 56 9.18 -14.28 -9.48
CA SER A 56 8.04 -14.15 -8.56
C SER A 56 7.46 -15.48 -8.09
N ARG A 57 7.89 -16.60 -8.70
CA ARG A 57 7.42 -17.95 -8.39
C ARG A 57 8.21 -18.52 -7.21
N ASN A 58 7.49 -19.06 -6.23
CA ASN A 58 8.10 -19.81 -5.13
C ASN A 58 8.33 -21.30 -5.51
N PRO A 59 9.03 -22.10 -4.67
CA PRO A 59 9.24 -23.52 -4.94
C PRO A 59 7.95 -24.35 -5.14
N GLY A 60 6.83 -23.92 -4.56
CA GLY A 60 5.51 -24.54 -4.73
C GLY A 60 4.82 -24.19 -6.06
N GLY A 61 5.48 -23.42 -6.93
CA GLY A 61 4.97 -23.10 -8.26
C GLY A 61 3.97 -21.93 -8.31
N VAL A 62 3.72 -21.26 -7.17
CA VAL A 62 2.77 -20.14 -7.05
C VAL A 62 3.50 -18.83 -6.71
N MET A 63 2.78 -17.72 -6.79
CA MET A 63 3.30 -16.39 -6.48
C MET A 63 3.90 -16.34 -5.07
N PHE A 64 5.14 -15.84 -4.95
CA PHE A 64 5.80 -15.65 -3.66
C PHE A 64 5.05 -14.61 -2.81
N GLY A 65 4.66 -15.02 -1.60
CA GLY A 65 3.87 -14.17 -0.70
C GLY A 65 4.57 -12.86 -0.29
N GLY A 66 5.91 -12.88 -0.20
CA GLY A 66 6.69 -11.68 0.08
C GLY A 66 6.55 -10.58 -0.99
N TRP A 67 6.38 -10.96 -2.26
CA TRP A 67 6.14 -9.99 -3.35
C TRP A 67 4.73 -9.41 -3.27
N GLN A 68 3.75 -10.26 -2.94
CA GLN A 68 2.39 -9.78 -2.69
C GLN A 68 2.37 -8.79 -1.51
N ALA A 69 3.05 -9.11 -0.41
CA ALA A 69 3.17 -8.22 0.74
C ALA A 69 3.85 -6.88 0.39
N ALA A 70 4.98 -6.93 -0.31
CA ALA A 70 5.76 -5.75 -0.65
C ALA A 70 5.03 -4.80 -1.62
N LEU A 71 4.20 -5.33 -2.54
CA LEU A 71 3.37 -4.50 -3.41
C LEU A 71 2.15 -3.96 -2.65
N ALA A 72 1.52 -4.76 -1.79
CA ALA A 72 0.32 -4.35 -1.07
C ALA A 72 0.60 -3.23 -0.05
N ASP A 73 1.74 -3.29 0.66
CA ASP A 73 2.07 -2.37 1.76
C ASP A 73 1.82 -0.89 1.45
N PRO A 74 2.36 -0.29 0.38
CA PRO A 74 2.28 1.16 0.17
C PRO A 74 0.95 1.63 -0.44
N ILE A 75 0.13 0.77 -1.04
CA ILE A 75 -0.95 1.23 -1.93
C ILE A 75 -2.02 2.02 -1.20
N ALA A 76 -2.54 1.51 -0.09
CA ALA A 76 -3.54 2.23 0.70
C ALA A 76 -2.99 3.55 1.27
N ALA A 77 -1.72 3.56 1.69
CA ALA A 77 -1.08 4.78 2.18
C ALA A 77 -0.86 5.81 1.07
N LEU A 78 -0.47 5.39 -0.14
CA LEU A 78 -0.33 6.28 -1.30
C LEU A 78 -1.68 6.85 -1.73
N ALA A 79 -2.74 6.05 -1.77
CA ALA A 79 -4.09 6.49 -2.05
C ALA A 79 -4.55 7.55 -1.03
N CYS A 80 -4.41 7.27 0.27
CA CYS A 80 -4.74 8.24 1.31
C CYS A 80 -3.90 9.54 1.21
N ALA A 81 -2.62 9.46 0.86
CA ALA A 81 -1.78 10.64 0.70
C ALA A 81 -2.22 11.54 -0.47
N ARG A 82 -2.88 10.99 -1.48
CA ARG A 82 -3.46 11.73 -2.62
C ARG A 82 -4.83 12.30 -2.29
N VAL A 83 -5.68 11.51 -1.62
CA VAL A 83 -7.07 11.91 -1.29
C VAL A 83 -7.10 12.91 -0.13
N PHE A 84 -6.16 12.83 0.81
CA PHE A 84 -6.06 13.70 1.98
C PHE A 84 -4.77 14.54 1.96
N PRO A 85 -4.64 15.53 1.05
CA PRO A 85 -3.45 16.36 0.96
C PRO A 85 -3.27 17.19 2.25
N GLY A 86 -2.02 17.38 2.66
CA GLY A 86 -1.71 18.14 3.89
C GLY A 86 -1.37 17.27 5.09
N TYR A 87 -1.66 15.98 5.03
CA TYR A 87 -1.28 15.01 6.06
C TYR A 87 -0.02 14.23 5.69
N SER A 88 0.61 13.66 6.70
CA SER A 88 1.63 12.62 6.57
C SER A 88 0.93 11.27 6.70
N VAL A 89 1.21 10.36 5.77
CA VAL A 89 0.50 9.08 5.68
C VAL A 89 1.51 7.94 5.56
N TRP A 90 1.27 6.86 6.29
CA TRP A 90 2.08 5.63 6.21
C TRP A 90 1.28 4.41 6.66
N THR A 91 1.69 3.24 6.20
CA THR A 91 1.17 1.97 6.71
C THR A 91 1.57 1.79 8.18
N ARG A 92 0.61 1.49 9.05
CA ARG A 92 0.82 1.23 10.47
C ARG A 92 0.88 -0.25 10.80
N ALA A 93 0.00 -1.02 10.18
CA ALA A 93 -0.10 -2.46 10.36
C ALA A 93 -0.70 -3.09 9.11
N MET A 94 -0.34 -4.32 8.83
CA MET A 94 -0.89 -5.09 7.72
C MET A 94 -0.99 -6.56 8.13
N THR A 95 -2.12 -7.18 7.81
CA THR A 95 -2.29 -8.63 7.85
C THR A 95 -2.60 -9.15 6.47
N ILE A 96 -2.09 -10.33 6.14
CA ILE A 96 -2.29 -10.97 4.85
C ILE A 96 -2.72 -12.40 5.09
N SER A 97 -3.83 -12.79 4.44
CA SER A 97 -4.33 -14.17 4.41
C SER A 97 -4.12 -14.71 3.00
N PHE A 98 -3.42 -15.82 2.87
CA PHE A 98 -3.20 -16.53 1.62
C PHE A 98 -4.20 -17.69 1.54
N ASP A 99 -5.41 -17.41 1.05
CA ASP A 99 -6.52 -18.36 1.09
C ASP A 99 -6.42 -19.39 -0.03
N HIS A 100 -5.84 -18.99 -1.18
CA HIS A 100 -5.61 -19.85 -2.33
C HIS A 100 -4.25 -19.57 -2.97
N GLY A 101 -3.66 -20.57 -3.62
CA GLY A 101 -2.41 -20.39 -4.36
C GLY A 101 -2.56 -19.42 -5.54
N GLY A 102 -1.64 -18.46 -5.63
CA GLY A 102 -1.55 -17.54 -6.75
C GLY A 102 -0.83 -18.20 -7.94
N ASN A 103 -1.50 -19.08 -8.66
CA ASN A 103 -0.94 -19.90 -9.74
C ASN A 103 -1.03 -19.26 -11.15
N SER A 104 -1.41 -17.99 -11.20
CA SER A 104 -1.42 -17.15 -12.42
C SER A 104 -0.84 -15.78 -12.09
N ASP A 105 -0.79 -14.88 -13.06
CA ASP A 105 -0.67 -13.46 -12.77
C ASP A 105 -1.74 -13.04 -11.78
N LEU A 106 -1.41 -12.11 -10.88
CA LEU A 106 -2.32 -11.63 -9.85
C LEU A 106 -2.64 -10.16 -10.07
N GLU A 107 -3.91 -9.83 -10.06
CA GLU A 107 -4.36 -8.46 -10.07
C GLU A 107 -4.69 -8.00 -8.65
N MET A 108 -3.93 -7.04 -8.13
CA MET A 108 -4.28 -6.35 -6.90
C MET A 108 -5.37 -5.32 -7.20
N ARG A 109 -6.46 -5.35 -6.42
CA ARG A 109 -7.60 -4.45 -6.54
C ARG A 109 -7.84 -3.72 -5.24
N PHE A 110 -7.56 -2.43 -5.22
CA PHE A 110 -7.82 -1.53 -4.10
C PHE A 110 -8.90 -0.53 -4.49
N SER A 111 -9.80 -0.24 -3.53
CA SER A 111 -10.76 0.86 -3.65
C SER A 111 -10.95 1.58 -2.32
N LEU A 112 -11.08 2.90 -2.38
CA LEU A 112 -11.53 3.75 -1.30
C LEU A 112 -12.96 4.19 -1.64
N THR A 113 -13.93 3.68 -0.87
CA THR A 113 -15.34 4.03 -1.15
C THR A 113 -15.69 5.45 -0.68
N PRO A 114 -16.73 6.06 -1.24
CA PRO A 114 -17.19 7.38 -0.77
C PRO A 114 -17.55 7.41 0.71
N GLU A 115 -18.13 6.33 1.24
CA GLU A 115 -18.50 6.20 2.65
C GLU A 115 -17.25 6.17 3.54
N GLN A 116 -16.25 5.35 3.19
CA GLN A 116 -14.97 5.29 3.89
C GLN A 116 -14.26 6.66 3.87
N GLU A 117 -14.28 7.34 2.72
CA GLU A 117 -13.70 8.67 2.62
C GLU A 117 -14.41 9.68 3.52
N ALA A 118 -15.75 9.66 3.57
CA ALA A 118 -16.53 10.54 4.42
C ALA A 118 -16.23 10.29 5.91
N GLU A 119 -16.18 9.03 6.34
CA GLU A 119 -15.81 8.67 7.71
C GLU A 119 -14.41 9.18 8.09
N ILE A 120 -13.44 8.99 7.20
CA ILE A 120 -12.08 9.47 7.42
C ILE A 120 -12.03 11.00 7.53
N ARG A 121 -12.78 11.74 6.68
CA ARG A 121 -12.88 13.20 6.75
C ARG A 121 -13.43 13.68 8.07
N ILE A 122 -14.54 13.07 8.54
CA ILE A 122 -15.13 13.36 9.85
C ILE A 122 -14.12 13.13 10.97
N GLU A 123 -13.39 12.01 10.93
CA GLU A 123 -12.37 11.70 11.93
C GLU A 123 -11.21 12.72 11.90
N LEU A 124 -10.76 13.12 10.71
CA LEU A 124 -9.72 14.14 10.54
C LEU A 124 -10.16 15.51 11.05
N GLU A 125 -11.40 15.93 10.79
CA GLU A 125 -11.96 17.18 11.26
C GLU A 125 -12.10 17.20 12.79
N ARG A 126 -12.58 16.10 13.39
CA ARG A 126 -12.79 15.99 14.83
C ARG A 126 -11.49 15.87 15.61
N ASN A 127 -10.54 15.06 15.13
CA ASN A 127 -9.38 14.60 15.90
C ASN A 127 -8.04 15.10 15.33
N GLY A 128 -8.05 15.73 14.16
CA GLY A 128 -6.84 16.12 13.42
C GLY A 128 -6.03 14.92 12.90
N ARG A 129 -6.52 13.70 13.10
CA ARG A 129 -5.84 12.44 12.73
C ARG A 129 -6.86 11.33 12.50
N ALA A 130 -6.52 10.34 11.64
CA ALA A 130 -7.34 9.16 11.41
C ALA A 130 -6.49 7.89 11.33
N THR A 131 -7.12 6.73 11.56
CA THR A 131 -6.43 5.43 11.47
C THR A 131 -7.34 4.39 10.81
N PRO A 132 -7.73 4.59 9.53
CA PRO A 132 -8.59 3.67 8.82
C PRO A 132 -7.90 2.35 8.52
N THR A 133 -8.72 1.29 8.39
CA THR A 133 -8.29 -0.02 7.90
C THR A 133 -9.03 -0.31 6.59
N PHE A 134 -8.27 -0.66 5.57
CA PHE A 134 -8.76 -1.03 4.25
C PHE A 134 -8.63 -2.54 4.04
N GLU A 135 -9.63 -3.14 3.41
CA GLU A 135 -9.55 -4.50 2.91
C GLU A 135 -9.51 -4.49 1.39
N TYR A 136 -8.54 -5.17 0.81
CA TYR A 136 -8.38 -5.35 -0.62
C TYR A 136 -7.75 -6.70 -0.92
N ALA A 137 -7.65 -7.07 -2.19
CA ALA A 137 -7.28 -8.44 -2.52
C ALA A 137 -6.45 -8.56 -3.77
N TYR A 138 -5.75 -9.69 -3.88
CA TYR A 138 -5.25 -10.22 -5.14
C TYR A 138 -6.25 -11.20 -5.74
N VAL A 139 -6.48 -11.04 -7.03
CA VAL A 139 -7.41 -11.84 -7.82
C VAL A 139 -6.64 -12.52 -8.95
N ARG A 140 -6.85 -13.80 -9.14
CA ARG A 140 -6.28 -14.58 -10.23
C ARG A 140 -7.02 -14.32 -11.55
N ASN A 141 -6.43 -14.79 -12.67
CA ASN A 141 -7.04 -14.66 -14.01
C ASN A 141 -8.42 -15.35 -14.12
N ASP A 142 -8.69 -16.37 -13.29
CA ASP A 142 -9.99 -17.05 -13.22
C ASP A 142 -11.01 -16.35 -12.31
N GLY A 143 -10.68 -15.18 -11.77
CA GLY A 143 -11.55 -14.40 -10.88
C GLY A 143 -11.51 -14.79 -9.41
N VAL A 144 -10.75 -15.81 -9.02
CA VAL A 144 -10.64 -16.24 -7.61
C VAL A 144 -9.84 -15.22 -6.79
N ARG A 145 -10.41 -14.73 -5.69
CA ARG A 145 -9.67 -13.96 -4.67
C ARG A 145 -8.75 -14.92 -3.94
N CYS A 146 -7.46 -14.84 -4.21
CA CYS A 146 -6.49 -15.77 -3.64
C CYS A 146 -5.78 -15.26 -2.40
N THR A 147 -5.72 -13.94 -2.23
CA THR A 147 -5.05 -13.31 -1.08
C THR A 147 -5.86 -12.11 -0.64
N VAL A 148 -6.12 -12.01 0.66
CA VAL A 148 -6.83 -10.89 1.28
C VAL A 148 -5.86 -10.09 2.15
N ILE A 149 -5.87 -8.78 1.99
CA ILE A 149 -5.04 -7.84 2.72
C ILE A 149 -5.93 -6.96 3.59
N ARG A 150 -5.58 -6.82 4.86
CA ARG A 150 -6.13 -5.79 5.76
C ARG A 150 -5.00 -4.85 6.14
N ASN A 151 -5.05 -3.63 5.64
CA ASN A 151 -3.99 -2.62 5.79
C ASN A 151 -4.51 -1.43 6.60
N THR A 152 -3.93 -1.22 7.77
CA THR A 152 -4.24 -0.07 8.62
C THR A 152 -3.28 1.07 8.32
N VAL A 153 -3.81 2.20 7.93
CA VAL A 153 -3.07 3.40 7.54
C VAL A 153 -3.14 4.44 8.64
N ALA A 154 -2.01 5.05 8.98
CA ALA A 154 -1.97 6.20 9.88
C ALA A 154 -1.94 7.49 9.08
N ILE A 155 -2.95 8.35 9.24
CA ILE A 155 -3.06 9.69 8.67
C ILE A 155 -2.85 10.68 9.83
N ARG A 156 -1.78 11.50 9.74
CA ARG A 156 -1.36 12.38 10.85
C ARG A 156 -1.02 13.78 10.32
N PRO A 157 -1.17 14.83 11.13
CA PRO A 157 -0.71 16.17 10.77
C PRO A 157 0.77 16.15 10.36
N ARG A 158 1.16 17.03 9.47
CA ARG A 158 2.59 17.17 9.11
C ARG A 158 3.39 17.57 10.35
N GLY A 159 4.54 16.94 10.55
CA GLY A 159 5.38 17.16 11.73
C GLY A 159 4.94 16.41 12.99
N TYR A 160 3.91 15.56 12.90
CA TYR A 160 3.52 14.69 14.01
C TYR A 160 4.69 13.86 14.51
N LYS A 161 5.02 14.01 15.80
CA LYS A 161 5.98 13.16 16.51
C LYS A 161 5.19 12.23 17.42
N ARG A 162 5.37 10.92 17.27
CA ARG A 162 4.82 9.97 18.23
C ARG A 162 5.46 10.23 19.60
N ALA A 163 4.65 10.37 20.66
CA ALA A 163 5.19 10.34 22.01
C ALA A 163 5.91 9.00 22.20
N THR A 164 7.21 9.04 22.45
CA THR A 164 8.00 7.87 22.84
C THR A 164 7.60 7.50 24.25
N THR A 165 6.70 6.54 24.41
CA THR A 165 6.56 5.86 25.70
C THR A 165 7.86 5.07 25.90
N PRO A 166 8.60 5.28 27.00
CA PRO A 166 9.76 4.45 27.31
C PRO A 166 9.32 2.98 27.31
N PRO A 167 10.18 2.03 26.88
CA PRO A 167 9.88 0.63 27.07
C PRO A 167 9.58 0.39 28.55
N ALA A 168 8.52 -0.35 28.85
CA ALA A 168 8.27 -0.80 30.22
C ALA A 168 9.55 -1.49 30.71
N SER A 169 10.03 -1.04 31.87
CA SER A 169 11.16 -1.71 32.54
C SER A 169 10.82 -3.17 32.71
N PRO A 170 11.74 -4.13 32.42
CA PRO A 170 11.48 -5.53 32.74
C PRO A 170 11.25 -5.59 34.25
N GLU A 171 10.01 -5.89 34.66
CA GLU A 171 9.76 -6.26 36.02
C GLU A 171 10.61 -7.47 36.35
N ASN A 172 11.40 -7.35 37.41
CA ASN A 172 12.20 -8.43 37.94
C ASN A 172 11.31 -9.64 38.20
N VAL A 173 11.50 -10.68 37.43
CA VAL A 173 10.97 -12.02 37.75
C VAL A 173 11.93 -12.58 38.79
N GLU A 174 11.52 -12.53 40.07
CA GLU A 174 12.10 -13.35 41.15
C GLU A 174 11.62 -14.80 41.02
#